data_292fcff55318e59c7e9a2968e6da148f
#
_entry.id   292fcff55318e59c7e9a2968e6da148f
#
_cell.length_a   1.000
_cell.length_b   1.000
_cell.length_c   1.000
_cell.angle_alpha   90.00
_cell.angle_beta   90.00
_cell.angle_gamma   90.00
#
_symmetry.space_group_name_H-M   'P 1'
#
loop_
_entity.id
_entity.type
_entity.pdbx_description
1 polymer ?
#
loop_
_entity_poly.entity_id
_entity_poly.type
_entity_poly.pdbx_seq_one_letter_code
_entity_poly.pdbx_strand_id
1 'polypeptide(L)'
;QILENKQKFISQIMTSKSPVRACDDVDDTALSYAEIKALATGNPYIKEKMDLDIQVSKLKLLKANHTSQIYSLESDIARRYPREIAVAQGQIEALKTDMEAAKLLLAQDKDHFSMEISGKVYTERKEAGAAIIEACKALKAAGTEGRIGSYGAFELHSRFDNFDKVFRLSIKGAWNYSMEVGKDPQGNILRVTNALTGIERALPQVERRLETLEQQLAQAREEAKRPFAQEAELAEKSARLAELNSLLNMDEKGSEDALGVDEDAAETEVADKPRQPVNYAGRVAERTADNVRKPSVLAQLHAKQAERSAEPQKFPKRKSHEMEL
;
A
#
# COMPACT_ATOMS: atom_id res chain seq x y z
N GLN A 1 -35.03 -8.11 17.78
CA GLN A 1 -34.01 -7.25 17.12
C GLN A 1 -32.58 -7.70 17.46
N ILE A 2 -32.19 -7.83 18.74
CA ILE A 2 -30.80 -8.24 19.13
C ILE A 2 -30.45 -9.65 18.62
N LEU A 3 -31.37 -10.61 18.70
CA LEU A 3 -31.20 -11.96 18.17
C LEU A 3 -31.14 -12.00 16.65
N GLU A 4 -31.93 -11.18 15.96
CA GLU A 4 -31.92 -11.05 14.50
C GLU A 4 -30.62 -10.45 13.98
N ASN A 5 -30.06 -9.42 14.66
CA ASN A 5 -28.79 -8.83 14.28
C ASN A 5 -27.62 -9.82 14.51
N LYS A 6 -27.63 -10.59 15.60
CA LYS A 6 -26.65 -11.66 15.82
C LYS A 6 -26.76 -12.78 14.78
N GLN A 7 -27.98 -13.17 14.39
CA GLN A 7 -28.18 -14.15 13.32
C GLN A 7 -27.74 -13.63 11.95
N LYS A 8 -27.97 -12.34 11.63
CA LYS A 8 -27.46 -11.69 10.42
C LYS A 8 -25.92 -11.69 10.39
N PHE A 9 -25.27 -11.35 11.50
CA PHE A 9 -23.83 -11.34 11.61
C PHE A 9 -23.23 -12.75 11.46
N ILE A 10 -23.80 -13.74 12.11
CA ILE A 10 -23.39 -15.15 11.98
C ILE A 10 -23.59 -15.63 10.54
N SER A 11 -24.71 -15.30 9.91
CA SER A 11 -24.99 -15.64 8.52
C SER A 11 -24.00 -14.99 7.54
N GLN A 12 -23.58 -13.75 7.78
CA GLN A 12 -22.55 -13.06 6.97
C GLN A 12 -21.19 -13.74 7.07
N ILE A 13 -20.77 -14.16 8.26
CA ILE A 13 -19.54 -14.92 8.48
C ILE A 13 -19.61 -16.28 7.79
N MET A 14 -20.72 -17.00 7.92
CA MET A 14 -20.91 -18.33 7.36
C MET A 14 -21.01 -18.35 5.82
N THR A 15 -21.45 -17.25 5.20
CA THR A 15 -21.59 -17.13 3.73
C THR A 15 -20.39 -16.53 3.04
N SER A 16 -19.28 -16.30 3.75
CA SER A 16 -18.01 -15.71 3.21
C SER A 16 -18.19 -14.38 2.46
N LYS A 17 -19.30 -13.69 2.65
CA LYS A 17 -19.45 -12.31 2.18
C LYS A 17 -18.66 -11.43 3.15
N SER A 18 -17.68 -10.69 2.61
CA SER A 18 -16.85 -9.76 3.37
C SER A 18 -17.72 -8.95 4.32
N PRO A 19 -17.50 -9.02 5.65
CA PRO A 19 -18.29 -8.24 6.59
C PRO A 19 -18.09 -6.77 6.24
N VAL A 20 -19.19 -6.05 6.07
CA VAL A 20 -19.17 -4.59 5.96
C VAL A 20 -18.49 -4.10 7.24
N ARG A 21 -17.41 -3.34 7.12
CA ARG A 21 -16.60 -2.84 8.26
C ARG A 21 -17.35 -1.86 9.18
N ALA A 22 -18.59 -1.55 8.88
CA ALA A 22 -19.53 -0.84 9.75
C ALA A 22 -20.59 -1.84 10.19
N CYS A 23 -20.31 -2.59 11.23
CA CYS A 23 -21.36 -3.06 12.09
C CYS A 23 -21.76 -1.83 12.94
N ASP A 24 -22.97 -1.31 12.74
CA ASP A 24 -23.58 -0.45 13.75
C ASP A 24 -23.57 -1.27 15.03
N ASP A 25 -22.79 -0.78 16.00
CA ASP A 25 -22.54 -1.51 17.25
C ASP A 25 -23.87 -1.79 17.91
N VAL A 26 -24.15 -3.03 18.21
CA VAL A 26 -25.43 -3.52 18.74
C VAL A 26 -25.72 -2.95 20.15
N ASP A 27 -24.81 -2.10 20.65
CA ASP A 27 -24.89 -1.49 21.97
C ASP A 27 -25.77 -0.22 22.06
N ASP A 28 -26.31 0.29 20.94
CA ASP A 28 -27.17 1.47 20.96
C ASP A 28 -28.57 1.25 21.61
N THR A 29 -28.92 0.01 21.95
CA THR A 29 -30.23 -0.31 22.54
C THR A 29 -30.20 -0.95 23.93
N ALA A 30 -29.03 -1.35 24.39
CA ALA A 30 -28.86 -1.81 25.78
C ALA A 30 -28.46 -0.59 26.63
N LEU A 31 -29.38 -0.10 27.45
CA LEU A 31 -29.07 0.87 28.49
C LEU A 31 -27.80 0.43 29.22
N SER A 32 -26.76 1.25 29.17
CA SER A 32 -25.53 0.93 29.89
C SER A 32 -25.82 0.90 31.40
N TYR A 33 -25.03 0.19 32.17
CA TYR A 33 -25.18 0.16 33.65
C TYR A 33 -25.21 1.60 34.23
N ALA A 34 -24.47 2.53 33.64
CA ALA A 34 -24.44 3.92 34.06
C ALA A 34 -25.77 4.64 33.72
N GLU A 35 -26.42 4.38 32.60
CA GLU A 35 -27.74 4.92 32.27
C GLU A 35 -28.83 4.38 33.23
N ILE A 36 -28.73 3.11 33.57
CA ILE A 36 -29.63 2.50 34.57
C ILE A 36 -29.38 3.15 35.94
N LYS A 37 -28.12 3.40 36.32
CA LYS A 37 -27.76 4.09 37.55
C LYS A 37 -28.22 5.56 37.50
N ALA A 38 -28.06 6.27 36.41
CA ALA A 38 -28.52 7.65 36.20
C ALA A 38 -30.05 7.75 36.32
N LEU A 39 -30.79 6.83 35.71
CA LEU A 39 -32.25 6.74 35.84
C LEU A 39 -32.67 6.43 37.27
N ALA A 40 -31.93 5.57 37.98
CA ALA A 40 -32.22 5.20 39.37
C ALA A 40 -31.93 6.36 40.34
N THR A 41 -30.92 7.19 40.11
CA THR A 41 -30.56 8.33 40.94
C THR A 41 -31.36 9.58 40.64
N GLY A 42 -32.03 9.65 39.50
CA GLY A 42 -32.82 10.81 39.07
C GLY A 42 -32.00 12.08 38.78
N ASN A 43 -30.66 11.97 38.72
CA ASN A 43 -29.78 13.13 38.49
C ASN A 43 -29.61 13.41 36.97
N PRO A 44 -30.14 14.51 36.43
CA PRO A 44 -30.07 14.84 35.01
C PRO A 44 -28.63 15.09 34.50
N TYR A 45 -27.71 15.49 35.38
CA TYR A 45 -26.30 15.75 35.02
C TYR A 45 -25.54 14.48 34.63
N ILE A 46 -25.91 13.33 35.18
CA ILE A 46 -25.28 12.05 34.84
C ILE A 46 -25.62 11.68 33.37
N LYS A 47 -26.88 11.89 32.95
CA LYS A 47 -27.28 11.63 31.56
C LYS A 47 -26.58 12.58 30.59
N GLU A 48 -26.57 13.89 30.90
CA GLU A 48 -25.87 14.90 30.08
C GLU A 48 -24.37 14.57 29.95
N LYS A 49 -23.72 14.15 31.03
CA LYS A 49 -22.32 13.74 31.02
C LYS A 49 -22.07 12.58 30.06
N MET A 50 -22.92 11.53 30.10
CA MET A 50 -22.76 10.36 29.24
C MET A 50 -22.94 10.70 27.76
N ASP A 51 -23.95 11.48 27.42
CA ASP A 51 -24.19 11.94 26.06
C ASP A 51 -23.00 12.79 25.54
N LEU A 52 -22.43 13.64 26.41
CA LEU A 52 -21.23 14.42 26.09
C LEU A 52 -19.99 13.55 25.96
N ASP A 53 -19.79 12.52 26.80
CA ASP A 53 -18.66 11.59 26.72
C ASP A 53 -18.64 10.90 25.36
N ILE A 54 -19.78 10.42 24.88
CA ILE A 54 -19.92 9.79 23.55
C ILE A 54 -19.59 10.81 22.44
N GLN A 55 -20.17 12.02 22.52
CA GLN A 55 -19.95 13.06 21.51
C GLN A 55 -18.49 13.52 21.48
N VAL A 56 -17.87 13.75 22.61
CA VAL A 56 -16.46 14.14 22.74
C VAL A 56 -15.55 13.04 22.24
N SER A 57 -15.85 11.77 22.56
CA SER A 57 -15.08 10.62 22.07
C SER A 57 -15.16 10.51 20.55
N LYS A 58 -16.35 10.70 19.96
CA LYS A 58 -16.55 10.73 18.50
C LYS A 58 -15.76 11.87 17.85
N LEU A 59 -15.82 13.08 18.40
CA LEU A 59 -15.10 14.24 17.88
C LEU A 59 -13.58 14.08 18.01
N LYS A 60 -13.08 13.48 19.11
CA LYS A 60 -11.65 13.14 19.27
C LYS A 60 -11.19 12.13 18.23
N LEU A 61 -12.01 11.12 17.90
CA LEU A 61 -11.70 10.15 16.85
C LEU A 61 -11.65 10.84 15.48
N LEU A 62 -12.62 11.71 15.16
CA LEU A 62 -12.62 12.48 13.92
C LEU A 62 -11.39 13.39 13.81
N LYS A 63 -10.99 14.06 14.91
CA LYS A 63 -9.76 14.86 14.97
C LYS A 63 -8.50 14.02 14.76
N ALA A 64 -8.42 12.83 15.39
CA ALA A 64 -7.30 11.92 15.20
C ALA A 64 -7.19 11.44 13.74
N ASN A 65 -8.32 11.11 13.10
CA ASN A 65 -8.37 10.74 11.70
C ASN A 65 -7.93 11.90 10.78
N HIS A 66 -8.43 13.11 11.03
CA HIS A 66 -8.02 14.31 10.30
C HIS A 66 -6.52 14.55 10.44
N THR A 67 -5.97 14.49 11.65
CA THR A 67 -4.54 14.64 11.92
C THR A 67 -3.71 13.60 11.17
N SER A 68 -4.16 12.34 11.16
CA SER A 68 -3.50 11.26 10.41
C SER A 68 -3.52 11.51 8.89
N GLN A 69 -4.64 12.03 8.35
CA GLN A 69 -4.73 12.42 6.94
C GLN A 69 -3.77 13.57 6.60
N ILE A 70 -3.68 14.59 7.46
CA ILE A 70 -2.74 15.71 7.28
C ILE A 70 -1.29 15.19 7.28
N TYR A 71 -0.88 14.33 8.20
CA TYR A 71 0.47 13.75 8.21
C TYR A 71 0.78 12.95 6.95
N SER A 72 -0.19 12.16 6.45
CA SER A 72 -0.05 11.45 5.18
C SER A 72 0.14 12.42 4.01
N LEU A 73 -0.65 13.48 3.98
CA LEU A 73 -0.60 14.51 2.94
C LEU A 73 0.73 15.28 2.97
N GLU A 74 1.21 15.65 4.15
CA GLU A 74 2.52 16.29 4.34
C GLU A 74 3.67 15.39 3.87
N SER A 75 3.60 14.09 4.15
CA SER A 75 4.57 13.12 3.63
C SER A 75 4.55 13.04 2.11
N ASP A 76 3.36 13.07 1.49
CA ASP A 76 3.20 13.11 0.04
C ASP A 76 3.76 14.40 -0.57
N ILE A 77 3.49 15.56 0.04
CA ILE A 77 4.02 16.86 -0.35
C ILE A 77 5.55 16.88 -0.27
N ALA A 78 6.11 16.29 0.78
CA ALA A 78 7.55 16.32 1.02
C ALA A 78 8.33 15.33 0.15
N ARG A 79 7.75 14.19 -0.21
CA ARG A 79 8.47 13.07 -0.82
C ARG A 79 7.89 12.59 -2.14
N ARG A 80 6.60 12.23 -2.18
CA ARG A 80 5.97 11.60 -3.34
C ARG A 80 5.89 12.56 -4.52
N TYR A 81 5.25 13.71 -4.35
CA TYR A 81 5.07 14.68 -5.44
C TYR A 81 6.39 15.20 -6.02
N PRO A 82 7.38 15.64 -5.23
CA PRO A 82 8.66 16.10 -5.79
C PRO A 82 9.37 15.01 -6.59
N ARG A 83 9.33 13.77 -6.12
CA ARG A 83 9.92 12.63 -6.83
C ARG A 83 9.21 12.35 -8.15
N GLU A 84 7.88 12.31 -8.16
CA GLU A 84 7.11 12.05 -9.38
C GLU A 84 7.26 13.18 -10.41
N ILE A 85 7.30 14.44 -9.96
CA ILE A 85 7.55 15.61 -10.79
C ILE A 85 8.96 15.53 -11.41
N ALA A 86 9.99 15.24 -10.62
CA ALA A 86 11.36 15.11 -11.14
C ALA A 86 11.48 13.98 -12.17
N VAL A 87 10.80 12.84 -11.94
CA VAL A 87 10.76 11.73 -12.90
C VAL A 87 10.04 12.16 -14.19
N ALA A 88 8.91 12.86 -14.10
CA ALA A 88 8.20 13.33 -15.28
C ALA A 88 9.01 14.37 -16.09
N GLN A 89 9.69 15.29 -15.41
CA GLN A 89 10.59 16.26 -16.05
C GLN A 89 11.76 15.57 -16.76
N GLY A 90 12.44 14.64 -16.08
CA GLY A 90 13.52 13.85 -16.70
C GLY A 90 13.03 13.02 -17.88
N GLN A 91 11.80 12.49 -17.82
CA GLN A 91 11.18 11.77 -18.93
C GLN A 91 10.91 12.70 -20.13
N ILE A 92 10.43 13.91 -19.88
CA ILE A 92 10.20 14.91 -20.95
C ILE A 92 11.51 15.26 -21.67
N GLU A 93 12.60 15.50 -20.94
CA GLU A 93 13.91 15.80 -21.52
C GLU A 93 14.45 14.61 -22.34
N ALA A 94 14.33 13.40 -21.79
CA ALA A 94 14.72 12.19 -22.49
C ALA A 94 13.91 11.97 -23.78
N LEU A 95 12.58 12.15 -23.71
CA LEU A 95 11.71 12.03 -24.88
C LEU A 95 12.03 13.08 -25.95
N LYS A 96 12.37 14.32 -25.58
CA LYS A 96 12.79 15.37 -26.56
C LYS A 96 14.07 14.96 -27.27
N THR A 97 15.07 14.48 -26.51
CA THR A 97 16.33 13.99 -27.09
C THR A 97 16.11 12.83 -28.06
N ASP A 98 15.32 11.82 -27.59
CA ASP A 98 15.04 10.64 -28.40
C ASP A 98 14.16 10.96 -29.63
N MET A 99 13.27 11.94 -29.53
CA MET A 99 12.45 12.39 -30.67
C MET A 99 13.31 12.99 -31.80
N GLU A 100 14.31 13.80 -31.45
CA GLU A 100 15.25 14.35 -32.46
C GLU A 100 16.07 13.22 -33.08
N ALA A 101 16.63 12.31 -32.30
CA ALA A 101 17.37 11.15 -32.79
C ALA A 101 16.50 10.25 -33.68
N ALA A 102 15.25 9.99 -33.30
CA ALA A 102 14.31 9.19 -34.08
C ALA A 102 13.93 9.85 -35.39
N LYS A 103 13.69 11.18 -35.42
CA LYS A 103 13.41 11.93 -36.64
C LYS A 103 14.56 11.84 -37.64
N LEU A 104 15.80 12.01 -37.18
CA LEU A 104 16.98 11.86 -38.02
C LEU A 104 17.13 10.45 -38.59
N LEU A 105 17.01 9.46 -37.73
CA LEU A 105 17.09 8.03 -38.10
C LEU A 105 16.01 7.67 -39.13
N LEU A 106 14.75 8.01 -38.88
CA LEU A 106 13.63 7.69 -39.77
C LEU A 106 13.68 8.44 -41.10
N ALA A 107 14.30 9.63 -41.14
CA ALA A 107 14.55 10.35 -42.37
C ALA A 107 15.59 9.61 -43.23
N GLN A 108 16.70 9.15 -42.62
CA GLN A 108 17.76 8.37 -43.32
C GLN A 108 17.24 7.00 -43.78
N ASP A 109 16.36 6.36 -42.97
CA ASP A 109 15.82 5.04 -43.21
C ASP A 109 14.91 4.94 -44.45
N LYS A 110 14.42 6.06 -44.94
CA LYS A 110 13.64 6.10 -46.20
C LYS A 110 14.50 5.73 -47.42
N ASP A 111 15.76 6.13 -47.41
CA ASP A 111 16.68 5.92 -48.50
C ASP A 111 17.64 4.77 -48.25
N HIS A 112 18.08 4.59 -46.99
CA HIS A 112 19.10 3.60 -46.59
C HIS A 112 18.78 2.99 -45.25
N PHE A 113 18.01 1.88 -45.23
CA PHE A 113 17.80 1.11 -44.03
C PHE A 113 19.10 0.45 -43.58
N SER A 114 19.45 0.60 -42.30
CA SER A 114 20.61 -0.04 -41.68
C SER A 114 20.35 -0.33 -40.23
N MET A 115 20.47 -1.59 -39.85
CA MET A 115 20.28 -2.07 -38.46
C MET A 115 21.37 -3.09 -38.13
N GLU A 116 22.03 -2.94 -36.96
CA GLU A 116 23.00 -3.89 -36.47
C GLU A 116 22.31 -4.88 -35.54
N ILE A 117 22.43 -6.20 -35.79
CA ILE A 117 21.98 -7.27 -34.90
C ILE A 117 23.07 -8.31 -34.75
N SER A 118 23.43 -8.66 -33.51
CA SER A 118 24.47 -9.62 -33.16
C SER A 118 25.82 -9.35 -33.86
N GLY A 119 26.18 -8.07 -34.01
CA GLY A 119 27.43 -7.62 -34.64
C GLY A 119 27.41 -7.63 -36.18
N LYS A 120 26.26 -7.97 -36.80
CA LYS A 120 26.12 -7.93 -38.27
C LYS A 120 25.16 -6.79 -38.68
N VAL A 121 25.53 -6.02 -39.69
CA VAL A 121 24.71 -4.96 -40.26
C VAL A 121 23.80 -5.54 -41.35
N TYR A 122 22.51 -5.24 -41.23
CA TYR A 122 21.47 -5.64 -42.16
C TYR A 122 20.92 -4.39 -42.89
N THR A 123 20.82 -4.47 -44.21
CA THR A 123 20.24 -3.42 -45.07
C THR A 123 18.82 -3.77 -45.54
N GLU A 124 18.43 -5.04 -45.37
CA GLU A 124 17.10 -5.53 -45.72
C GLU A 124 16.24 -5.68 -44.45
N ARG A 125 15.08 -5.01 -44.43
CA ARG A 125 14.16 -4.99 -43.25
C ARG A 125 13.69 -6.39 -42.84
N LYS A 126 13.43 -7.27 -43.84
CA LYS A 126 12.99 -8.62 -43.59
C LYS A 126 14.08 -9.47 -42.92
N GLU A 127 15.32 -9.33 -43.39
CA GLU A 127 16.47 -10.04 -42.80
C GLU A 127 16.78 -9.54 -41.40
N ALA A 128 16.77 -8.22 -41.19
CA ALA A 128 16.95 -7.62 -39.87
C ALA A 128 15.89 -8.12 -38.88
N GLY A 129 14.63 -8.18 -39.29
CA GLY A 129 13.53 -8.68 -38.44
C GLY A 129 13.67 -10.17 -38.12
N ALA A 130 14.17 -10.99 -39.04
CA ALA A 130 14.49 -12.41 -38.79
C ALA A 130 15.67 -12.53 -37.81
N ALA A 131 16.70 -11.71 -37.98
CA ALA A 131 17.86 -11.69 -37.08
C ALA A 131 17.46 -11.28 -35.64
N ILE A 132 16.52 -10.35 -35.45
CA ILE A 132 15.96 -10.02 -34.13
C ILE A 132 15.34 -11.26 -33.47
N ILE A 133 14.53 -12.03 -34.21
CA ILE A 133 13.89 -13.23 -33.69
C ILE A 133 14.94 -14.29 -33.30
N GLU A 134 15.96 -14.49 -34.11
CA GLU A 134 17.03 -15.44 -33.84
C GLU A 134 17.87 -15.02 -32.64
N ALA A 135 18.25 -13.75 -32.52
CA ALA A 135 18.96 -13.21 -31.39
C ALA A 135 18.18 -13.36 -30.09
N CYS A 136 16.85 -13.11 -30.11
CA CYS A 136 15.97 -13.33 -28.97
C CYS A 136 15.95 -14.81 -28.54
N LYS A 137 15.89 -15.75 -29.51
CA LYS A 137 15.90 -17.20 -29.24
C LYS A 137 17.25 -17.64 -28.66
N ALA A 138 18.37 -17.11 -29.20
CA ALA A 138 19.71 -17.43 -28.72
C ALA A 138 19.91 -16.98 -27.26
N LEU A 139 19.50 -15.77 -26.89
CA LEU A 139 19.55 -15.28 -25.50
C LEU A 139 18.71 -16.14 -24.57
N LYS A 140 17.50 -16.51 -24.98
CA LYS A 140 16.65 -17.42 -24.20
C LYS A 140 17.30 -18.78 -23.99
N ALA A 141 17.90 -19.35 -25.02
CA ALA A 141 18.62 -20.64 -24.93
C ALA A 141 19.82 -20.57 -23.99
N ALA A 142 20.49 -19.42 -23.96
CA ALA A 142 21.58 -19.14 -23.02
C ALA A 142 21.10 -18.78 -21.59
N GLY A 143 19.79 -18.62 -21.37
CA GLY A 143 19.22 -18.21 -20.09
C GLY A 143 19.61 -16.78 -19.68
N THR A 144 19.97 -15.92 -20.65
CA THR A 144 20.44 -14.55 -20.42
C THR A 144 19.51 -13.53 -21.06
N GLU A 145 19.63 -12.29 -20.58
CA GLU A 145 18.99 -11.11 -21.14
C GLU A 145 20.08 -10.12 -21.54
N GLY A 146 19.86 -9.31 -22.56
CA GLY A 146 20.87 -8.33 -22.91
C GLY A 146 20.69 -7.65 -24.26
N ARG A 147 21.75 -6.93 -24.64
CA ARG A 147 21.85 -6.22 -25.92
C ARG A 147 21.90 -7.24 -27.05
N ILE A 148 21.05 -7.02 -28.07
CA ILE A 148 21.06 -7.81 -29.31
C ILE A 148 21.58 -7.01 -30.50
N GLY A 149 21.65 -5.67 -30.40
CA GLY A 149 22.13 -4.83 -31.49
C GLY A 149 21.81 -3.36 -31.28
N SER A 150 21.80 -2.61 -32.38
CA SER A 150 21.49 -1.19 -32.41
C SER A 150 20.74 -0.78 -33.69
N TYR A 151 19.93 0.28 -33.57
CA TYR A 151 19.26 0.92 -34.66
C TYR A 151 19.48 2.43 -34.57
N GLY A 152 20.41 2.94 -35.37
CA GLY A 152 20.92 4.29 -35.23
C GLY A 152 21.50 4.54 -33.84
N ALA A 153 21.02 5.55 -33.15
CA ALA A 153 21.42 5.91 -31.81
C ALA A 153 20.77 5.04 -30.72
N PHE A 154 19.83 4.14 -31.06
CA PHE A 154 19.08 3.33 -30.12
C PHE A 154 19.70 1.93 -29.95
N GLU A 155 19.91 1.49 -28.70
CA GLU A 155 20.30 0.13 -28.42
C GLU A 155 19.07 -0.79 -28.31
N LEU A 156 19.20 -2.00 -28.86
CA LEU A 156 18.17 -3.03 -28.80
C LEU A 156 18.54 -4.08 -27.78
N HIS A 157 17.68 -4.25 -26.77
CA HIS A 157 17.86 -5.26 -25.71
C HIS A 157 16.68 -6.23 -25.71
N SER A 158 16.95 -7.51 -25.58
CA SER A 158 15.92 -8.54 -25.52
C SER A 158 15.83 -9.19 -24.14
N ARG A 159 14.60 -9.47 -23.70
CA ARG A 159 14.25 -10.24 -22.53
C ARG A 159 13.13 -11.21 -22.84
N PHE A 160 13.22 -12.42 -22.31
CA PHE A 160 12.10 -13.36 -22.36
C PHE A 160 11.23 -13.20 -21.13
N ASP A 161 9.96 -12.90 -21.34
CA ASP A 161 8.96 -12.86 -20.28
C ASP A 161 8.43 -14.28 -20.02
N ASN A 162 8.77 -14.84 -18.86
CA ASN A 162 8.37 -16.19 -18.50
C ASN A 162 6.88 -16.31 -18.16
N PHE A 163 6.22 -15.23 -17.80
CA PHE A 163 4.81 -15.22 -17.47
C PHE A 163 3.96 -15.22 -18.75
N ASP A 164 4.18 -14.23 -19.61
CA ASP A 164 3.44 -14.10 -20.88
C ASP A 164 3.95 -15.03 -21.98
N LYS A 165 5.13 -15.69 -21.78
CA LYS A 165 5.79 -16.55 -22.77
C LYS A 165 6.16 -15.83 -24.07
N VAL A 166 6.44 -14.53 -24.00
CA VAL A 166 6.79 -13.68 -25.13
C VAL A 166 8.18 -13.08 -24.98
N PHE A 167 8.80 -12.73 -26.11
CA PHE A 167 10.02 -11.92 -26.10
C PHE A 167 9.63 -10.44 -26.04
N ARG A 168 10.20 -9.71 -25.10
CA ARG A 168 10.10 -8.25 -24.99
C ARG A 168 11.38 -7.62 -25.50
N LEU A 169 11.25 -6.75 -26.50
CA LEU A 169 12.34 -5.94 -27.02
C LEU A 169 12.26 -4.57 -26.37
N SER A 170 13.37 -4.15 -25.75
CA SER A 170 13.55 -2.79 -25.22
C SER A 170 14.44 -2.01 -26.16
N ILE A 171 13.94 -0.88 -26.61
CA ILE A 171 14.67 0.11 -27.43
C ILE A 171 15.14 1.18 -26.45
N LYS A 172 16.44 1.25 -26.20
CA LYS A 172 17.07 2.16 -25.25
C LYS A 172 17.69 3.35 -25.98
N GLY A 173 17.13 4.51 -25.74
CA GLY A 173 17.71 5.80 -26.01
C GLY A 173 18.03 6.51 -24.70
N ALA A 174 17.72 7.80 -24.60
CA ALA A 174 17.69 8.52 -23.35
C ALA A 174 16.54 8.03 -22.46
N TRP A 175 15.44 7.56 -23.07
CA TRP A 175 14.38 6.81 -22.42
C TRP A 175 14.32 5.36 -22.91
N ASN A 176 13.49 4.54 -22.27
CA ASN A 176 13.36 3.12 -22.61
C ASN A 176 11.95 2.83 -23.15
N TYR A 177 11.89 2.28 -24.37
CA TYR A 177 10.66 1.90 -25.05
C TYR A 177 10.58 0.38 -25.12
N SER A 178 9.47 -0.22 -24.74
CA SER A 178 9.31 -1.68 -24.74
C SER A 178 8.23 -2.09 -25.72
N MET A 179 8.50 -3.16 -26.48
CA MET A 179 7.56 -3.76 -27.39
C MET A 179 7.65 -5.29 -27.35
N GLU A 180 6.61 -5.96 -27.80
CA GLU A 180 6.57 -7.41 -27.93
C GLU A 180 7.10 -7.84 -29.30
N VAL A 181 7.94 -8.87 -29.32
CA VAL A 181 8.46 -9.47 -30.54
C VAL A 181 7.49 -10.54 -31.04
N GLY A 182 6.95 -10.32 -32.25
CA GLY A 182 6.07 -11.27 -32.93
C GLY A 182 6.80 -12.29 -33.77
N LYS A 183 6.03 -13.18 -34.41
CA LYS A 183 6.56 -14.23 -35.31
C LYS A 183 6.92 -13.70 -36.70
N ASP A 184 6.32 -12.58 -37.11
CA ASP A 184 6.56 -11.98 -38.42
C ASP A 184 7.77 -11.06 -38.37
N PRO A 185 8.83 -11.32 -39.19
CA PRO A 185 10.02 -10.49 -39.27
C PRO A 185 9.73 -9.03 -39.64
N GLN A 186 8.94 -8.79 -40.68
CA GLN A 186 8.63 -7.43 -41.16
C GLN A 186 7.78 -6.69 -40.12
N GLY A 187 6.84 -7.40 -39.49
CA GLY A 187 6.01 -6.84 -38.40
C GLY A 187 6.84 -6.40 -37.21
N ASN A 188 7.97 -7.04 -36.90
CA ASN A 188 8.86 -6.61 -35.84
C ASN A 188 9.56 -5.29 -36.15
N ILE A 189 10.06 -5.13 -37.38
CA ILE A 189 10.63 -3.84 -37.82
C ILE A 189 9.59 -2.73 -37.79
N LEU A 190 8.38 -3.00 -38.27
CA LEU A 190 7.28 -2.05 -38.19
C LEU A 190 6.96 -1.63 -36.74
N ARG A 191 6.97 -2.59 -35.80
CA ARG A 191 6.78 -2.28 -34.37
C ARG A 191 7.90 -1.40 -33.81
N VAL A 192 9.17 -1.66 -34.18
CA VAL A 192 10.30 -0.80 -33.81
C VAL A 192 10.07 0.61 -34.35
N THR A 193 9.75 0.74 -35.65
CA THR A 193 9.47 2.04 -36.29
C THR A 193 8.29 2.75 -35.63
N ASN A 194 7.20 2.01 -35.30
CA ASN A 194 6.04 2.57 -34.62
C ASN A 194 6.36 3.01 -33.19
N ALA A 195 7.24 2.31 -32.48
CA ALA A 195 7.69 2.74 -31.16
C ALA A 195 8.45 4.07 -31.23
N LEU A 196 9.34 4.22 -32.22
CA LEU A 196 10.09 5.46 -32.42
C LEU A 196 9.19 6.62 -32.90
N THR A 197 8.28 6.40 -33.84
CA THR A 197 7.30 7.43 -34.25
C THR A 197 6.31 7.78 -33.16
N GLY A 198 6.04 6.84 -32.25
CA GLY A 198 5.16 7.01 -31.08
C GLY A 198 5.70 8.00 -30.04
N ILE A 199 7.01 8.28 -30.04
CA ILE A 199 7.66 9.22 -29.08
C ILE A 199 7.01 10.60 -29.17
N GLU A 200 6.76 11.09 -30.40
CA GLU A 200 6.13 12.40 -30.62
C GLU A 200 4.71 12.49 -30.00
N ARG A 201 3.99 11.37 -29.95
CA ARG A 201 2.64 11.30 -29.33
C ARG A 201 2.72 11.12 -27.82
N ALA A 202 3.79 10.53 -27.30
CA ALA A 202 3.99 10.32 -25.88
C ALA A 202 4.35 11.61 -25.13
N LEU A 203 5.09 12.50 -25.76
CA LEU A 203 5.56 13.75 -25.15
C LEU A 203 4.42 14.59 -24.56
N PRO A 204 3.34 14.97 -25.29
CA PRO A 204 2.26 15.77 -24.71
C PRO A 204 1.47 15.04 -23.62
N GLN A 205 1.51 13.72 -23.58
CA GLN A 205 0.88 12.96 -22.50
C GLN A 205 1.66 13.08 -21.18
N VAL A 206 3.00 13.05 -21.27
CA VAL A 206 3.86 13.22 -20.09
C VAL A 206 3.83 14.68 -19.62
N GLU A 207 3.77 15.65 -20.52
CA GLU A 207 3.61 17.07 -20.17
C GLU A 207 2.30 17.33 -19.41
N ARG A 208 1.18 16.77 -19.88
CA ARG A 208 -0.11 16.85 -19.15
C ARG A 208 -0.05 16.16 -17.80
N ARG A 209 0.68 15.04 -17.70
CA ARG A 209 0.87 14.36 -16.40
C ARG A 209 1.65 15.24 -15.43
N LEU A 210 2.70 15.91 -15.90
CA LEU A 210 3.47 16.85 -15.09
C LEU A 210 2.58 17.99 -14.58
N GLU A 211 1.81 18.62 -15.44
CA GLU A 211 0.86 19.68 -15.07
C GLU A 211 -0.15 19.19 -14.02
N THR A 212 -0.69 17.99 -14.20
CA THR A 212 -1.61 17.38 -13.24
C THR A 212 -0.96 17.17 -11.87
N LEU A 213 0.29 16.69 -11.83
CA LEU A 213 1.05 16.49 -10.59
C LEU A 213 1.32 17.81 -9.87
N GLU A 214 1.66 18.86 -10.61
CA GLU A 214 1.88 20.21 -10.06
C GLU A 214 0.59 20.80 -9.47
N GLN A 215 -0.54 20.63 -10.17
CA GLN A 215 -1.86 21.04 -9.68
C GLN A 215 -2.25 20.27 -8.41
N GLN A 216 -2.05 18.94 -8.39
CA GLN A 216 -2.31 18.12 -7.22
C GLN A 216 -1.43 18.52 -6.03
N LEU A 217 -0.16 18.82 -6.26
CA LEU A 217 0.75 19.33 -5.22
C LEU A 217 0.27 20.66 -4.65
N ALA A 218 -0.18 21.58 -5.50
CA ALA A 218 -0.72 22.87 -5.05
C ALA A 218 -1.99 22.68 -4.21
N GLN A 219 -2.92 21.84 -4.66
CA GLN A 219 -4.14 21.51 -3.89
C GLN A 219 -3.82 20.82 -2.56
N ALA A 220 -2.88 19.86 -2.56
CA ALA A 220 -2.45 19.17 -1.35
C ALA A 220 -1.86 20.15 -0.32
N ARG A 221 -1.09 21.13 -0.76
CA ARG A 221 -0.54 22.19 0.13
C ARG A 221 -1.63 23.06 0.74
N GLU A 222 -2.67 23.39 0.01
CA GLU A 222 -3.80 24.14 0.56
C GLU A 222 -4.64 23.31 1.51
N GLU A 223 -4.85 22.05 1.21
CA GLU A 223 -5.60 21.14 2.07
C GLU A 223 -4.87 20.84 3.38
N ALA A 224 -3.55 20.69 3.34
CA ALA A 224 -2.72 20.48 4.52
C ALA A 224 -2.78 21.65 5.53
N LYS A 225 -3.13 22.86 5.07
CA LYS A 225 -3.29 24.06 5.94
C LYS A 225 -4.66 24.14 6.61
N ARG A 226 -5.62 23.33 6.21
CA ARG A 226 -6.99 23.43 6.74
C ARG A 226 -7.05 22.92 8.17
N PRO A 227 -7.55 23.72 9.12
CA PRO A 227 -7.75 23.28 10.49
C PRO A 227 -8.90 22.27 10.57
N PHE A 228 -8.93 21.51 11.64
CA PHE A 228 -10.05 20.61 11.90
C PHE A 228 -11.35 21.42 12.06
N ALA A 229 -12.35 21.14 11.22
CA ALA A 229 -13.58 21.94 11.13
C ALA A 229 -14.42 21.97 12.42
N GLN A 230 -14.33 20.92 13.23
CA GLN A 230 -15.09 20.77 14.48
C GLN A 230 -14.27 21.05 15.73
N GLU A 231 -13.14 21.79 15.61
CA GLU A 231 -12.27 22.09 16.74
C GLU A 231 -12.99 22.89 17.83
N ALA A 232 -13.77 23.90 17.45
CA ALA A 232 -14.56 24.73 18.38
C ALA A 232 -15.62 23.90 19.11
N GLU A 233 -16.34 23.03 18.39
CA GLU A 233 -17.34 22.14 18.98
C GLU A 233 -16.70 21.15 19.96
N LEU A 234 -15.53 20.59 19.62
CA LEU A 234 -14.78 19.71 20.50
C LEU A 234 -14.35 20.44 21.77
N ALA A 235 -13.87 21.66 21.65
CA ALA A 235 -13.44 22.48 22.80
C ALA A 235 -14.61 22.79 23.73
N GLU A 236 -15.74 23.25 23.19
CA GLU A 236 -16.96 23.57 23.96
C GLU A 236 -17.49 22.35 24.72
N LYS A 237 -17.68 21.22 24.02
CA LYS A 237 -18.20 20.00 24.64
C LYS A 237 -17.23 19.42 25.67
N SER A 238 -15.91 19.51 25.42
CA SER A 238 -14.91 19.07 26.37
C SER A 238 -14.87 19.92 27.64
N ALA A 239 -15.05 21.25 27.51
CA ALA A 239 -15.17 22.16 28.66
C ALA A 239 -16.42 21.85 29.49
N ARG A 240 -17.56 21.66 28.82
CA ARG A 240 -18.81 21.32 29.51
C ARG A 240 -18.72 19.97 30.25
N LEU A 241 -18.08 18.99 29.61
CA LEU A 241 -17.82 17.69 30.24
C LEU A 241 -16.94 17.81 31.48
N ALA A 242 -15.91 18.67 31.45
CA ALA A 242 -15.06 18.93 32.59
C ALA A 242 -15.82 19.59 33.75
N GLU A 243 -16.73 20.54 33.45
CA GLU A 243 -17.61 21.15 34.44
C GLU A 243 -18.52 20.12 35.11
N LEU A 244 -19.18 19.27 34.31
CA LEU A 244 -20.05 18.22 34.85
C LEU A 244 -19.29 17.20 35.71
N ASN A 245 -18.07 16.83 35.32
CA ASN A 245 -17.22 15.97 36.12
C ASN A 245 -16.86 16.61 37.48
N SER A 246 -16.59 17.92 37.49
CA SER A 246 -16.33 18.64 38.74
C SER A 246 -17.55 18.69 39.66
N LEU A 247 -18.74 18.97 39.10
CA LEU A 247 -20.00 19.02 39.86
C LEU A 247 -20.36 17.66 40.46
N LEU A 248 -20.25 16.58 39.68
CA LEU A 248 -20.58 15.23 40.14
C LEU A 248 -19.57 14.70 41.18
N ASN A 249 -18.27 15.03 41.05
CA ASN A 249 -17.27 14.67 42.06
C ASN A 249 -17.44 15.45 43.38
N MET A 250 -18.01 16.65 43.32
CA MET A 250 -18.36 17.41 44.54
C MET A 250 -19.59 16.81 45.24
N ASP A 251 -20.59 16.34 44.46
CA ASP A 251 -21.78 15.71 45.01
C ASP A 251 -21.47 14.32 45.67
N GLU A 252 -20.54 13.55 45.08
CA GLU A 252 -20.07 12.29 45.67
C GLU A 252 -19.34 12.52 47.02
N LYS A 253 -18.48 13.50 47.11
CA LYS A 253 -17.79 13.84 48.35
C LYS A 253 -18.75 14.41 49.44
N GLY A 254 -19.79 15.14 49.01
CA GLY A 254 -20.84 15.64 49.95
C GLY A 254 -21.75 14.54 50.50
N SER A 255 -21.88 13.40 49.80
CA SER A 255 -22.69 12.29 50.25
C SER A 255 -21.92 11.27 51.14
N GLU A 256 -20.60 11.19 51.03
CA GLU A 256 -19.74 10.38 51.88
C GLU A 256 -19.56 11.00 53.28
N ASP A 257 -19.53 12.32 53.40
CA ASP A 257 -19.46 13.02 54.67
C ASP A 257 -20.77 12.96 55.49
N ALA A 258 -21.90 12.55 54.87
CA ALA A 258 -23.21 12.45 55.53
C ALA A 258 -23.49 11.05 56.09
N LEU A 259 -22.69 10.04 55.82
CA LEU A 259 -22.78 8.68 56.39
C LEU A 259 -21.57 8.36 57.22
N GLY A 260 -21.46 9.08 58.33
CA GLY A 260 -20.50 8.77 59.37
C GLY A 260 -20.85 7.43 60.00
N VAL A 261 -20.12 6.41 59.67
CA VAL A 261 -20.03 5.14 60.41
C VAL A 261 -18.57 4.97 60.76
N ASP A 262 -18.32 5.15 62.07
CA ASP A 262 -17.09 4.75 62.74
C ASP A 262 -16.79 3.27 62.44
N GLU A 263 -15.69 2.95 61.78
CA GLU A 263 -15.00 1.68 61.92
C GLU A 263 -13.50 1.94 62.06
N ASP A 264 -13.08 1.72 63.27
CA ASP A 264 -11.73 1.74 63.79
C ASP A 264 -10.90 0.59 63.22
N ALA A 265 -9.60 0.83 63.03
CA ALA A 265 -8.49 -0.10 62.93
C ALA A 265 -8.25 -0.86 61.62
N ALA A 266 -7.24 -0.42 60.88
CA ALA A 266 -5.94 -1.10 60.79
C ALA A 266 -5.01 -0.40 59.78
N GLU A 267 -3.95 0.17 60.33
CA GLU A 267 -2.77 0.69 59.61
C GLU A 267 -2.13 -0.42 58.75
N THR A 268 -1.90 -0.11 57.50
CA THR A 268 -0.68 -0.54 56.79
C THR A 268 -0.25 0.53 55.80
N GLU A 269 0.81 1.22 56.20
CA GLU A 269 1.57 2.14 55.31
C GLU A 269 2.07 1.43 54.07
N VAL A 270 1.68 1.92 52.91
CA VAL A 270 2.44 1.73 51.68
C VAL A 270 2.73 3.11 51.07
N ALA A 271 3.96 3.56 51.24
CA ALA A 271 4.49 4.80 50.76
C ALA A 271 4.35 4.92 49.21
N ASP A 272 3.54 5.86 48.80
CA ASP A 272 3.44 6.30 47.38
C ASP A 272 4.65 7.19 47.04
N LYS A 273 5.57 6.66 46.21
CA LYS A 273 6.63 7.43 45.60
C LYS A 273 6.16 7.91 44.22
N PRO A 274 6.29 9.20 43.88
CA PRO A 274 5.86 9.73 42.59
C PRO A 274 6.69 9.14 41.46
N ARG A 275 6.01 8.56 40.48
CA ARG A 275 6.62 8.02 39.24
C ARG A 275 7.11 9.16 38.36
N GLN A 276 8.42 9.22 38.17
CA GLN A 276 9.07 10.11 37.21
C GLN A 276 8.75 9.65 35.75
N PRO A 277 8.69 10.56 34.78
CA PRO A 277 8.44 10.22 33.38
C PRO A 277 9.62 9.45 32.80
N VAL A 278 9.33 8.27 32.24
CA VAL A 278 10.33 7.38 31.64
C VAL A 278 10.75 7.94 30.29
N ASN A 279 12.00 8.38 30.21
CA ASN A 279 12.64 8.86 28.99
C ASN A 279 12.99 7.65 28.08
N TYR A 280 12.40 7.58 26.87
CA TYR A 280 12.50 6.45 25.93
C TYR A 280 13.78 6.44 25.08
N ALA A 281 14.77 7.28 25.38
CA ALA A 281 16.03 7.34 24.64
C ALA A 281 17.19 6.84 25.49
N GLY A 282 17.41 5.54 25.55
CA GLY A 282 18.62 5.02 26.20
C GLY A 282 18.58 3.59 26.73
N ARG A 283 18.14 2.63 25.92
CA ARG A 283 18.38 1.20 26.21
C ARG A 283 18.52 0.37 24.93
N VAL A 284 19.54 0.67 24.18
CA VAL A 284 20.09 -0.25 23.17
C VAL A 284 21.59 -0.38 23.47
N ALA A 285 21.93 -0.98 24.56
CA ALA A 285 23.22 -1.63 24.78
C ALA A 285 23.11 -2.40 26.13
N GLU A 286 23.42 -3.68 26.05
CA GLU A 286 23.50 -4.69 27.11
C GLU A 286 22.23 -5.57 27.31
N ARG A 287 22.07 -6.49 26.35
CA ARG A 287 21.57 -7.86 26.60
C ARG A 287 22.08 -8.79 25.52
N THR A 288 23.35 -9.11 25.54
CA THR A 288 23.91 -10.32 24.95
C THR A 288 23.82 -11.40 26.03
N ALA A 289 23.13 -12.44 25.72
CA ALA A 289 23.14 -13.83 26.18
C ALA A 289 21.72 -14.31 26.56
N ASP A 290 21.32 -15.41 25.91
CA ASP A 290 20.17 -16.26 26.20
C ASP A 290 18.77 -15.69 25.87
N ASN A 291 18.49 -15.61 24.55
CA ASN A 291 17.11 -15.80 24.11
C ASN A 291 17.09 -16.54 22.77
N VAL A 292 16.91 -17.85 22.83
CA VAL A 292 16.60 -18.71 21.69
C VAL A 292 15.30 -18.16 21.08
N ARG A 293 15.41 -17.39 20.00
CA ARG A 293 14.29 -16.85 19.26
C ARG A 293 13.47 -18.01 18.72
N LYS A 294 12.23 -18.17 19.21
CA LYS A 294 11.27 -19.08 18.59
C LYS A 294 11.12 -18.69 17.11
N PRO A 295 11.25 -19.66 16.17
CA PRO A 295 11.15 -19.35 14.75
C PRO A 295 9.79 -18.74 14.42
N SER A 296 9.76 -17.77 13.49
CA SER A 296 8.54 -17.10 13.08
C SER A 296 7.55 -18.13 12.48
N VAL A 297 6.25 -17.85 12.56
CA VAL A 297 5.19 -18.73 12.03
C VAL A 297 5.45 -19.09 10.55
N LEU A 298 5.99 -18.16 9.79
CA LEU A 298 6.37 -18.35 8.37
C LEU A 298 7.55 -19.34 8.22
N ALA A 299 8.55 -19.28 9.09
CA ALA A 299 9.67 -20.22 9.11
C ALA A 299 9.22 -21.63 9.52
N GLN A 300 8.25 -21.75 10.43
CA GLN A 300 7.66 -23.05 10.81
C GLN A 300 6.82 -23.66 9.65
N LEU A 301 6.14 -22.84 8.87
CA LEU A 301 5.35 -23.27 7.72
C LEU A 301 6.25 -23.76 6.57
N HIS A 302 7.34 -23.07 6.30
CA HIS A 302 8.35 -23.49 5.32
C HIS A 302 9.07 -24.79 5.75
N ALA A 303 9.36 -24.96 7.03
CA ALA A 303 9.94 -26.21 7.55
C ALA A 303 8.99 -27.40 7.37
N LYS A 304 7.71 -27.24 7.69
CA LYS A 304 6.68 -28.29 7.47
C LYS A 304 6.41 -28.59 5.99
N GLN A 305 6.53 -27.61 5.10
CA GLN A 305 6.46 -27.85 3.66
C GLN A 305 7.64 -28.65 3.13
N ALA A 306 8.85 -28.36 3.64
CA ALA A 306 10.06 -29.12 3.28
C ALA A 306 10.01 -30.58 3.77
N GLU A 307 9.47 -30.82 4.99
CA GLU A 307 9.26 -32.19 5.51
C GLU A 307 8.25 -32.99 4.67
N ARG A 308 7.16 -32.37 4.23
CA ARG A 308 6.18 -33.03 3.32
C ARG A 308 6.74 -33.35 1.94
N SER A 309 7.71 -32.60 1.46
CA SER A 309 8.37 -32.86 0.16
C SER A 309 9.42 -33.96 0.25
N ALA A 310 9.87 -34.31 1.43
CA ALA A 310 10.92 -35.33 1.66
C ALA A 310 10.37 -36.75 1.92
N GLU A 311 9.04 -36.91 2.10
CA GLU A 311 8.43 -38.25 2.23
C GLU A 311 8.34 -38.94 0.85
N PRO A 312 8.94 -40.14 0.65
CA PRO A 312 8.85 -40.86 -0.62
C PRO A 312 7.42 -41.37 -0.83
N GLN A 313 6.77 -40.91 -1.91
CA GLN A 313 5.45 -41.40 -2.33
C GLN A 313 5.53 -42.89 -2.64
N LYS A 314 4.93 -43.74 -1.81
CA LYS A 314 4.69 -45.13 -2.12
C LYS A 314 3.59 -45.25 -3.16
N PHE A 315 3.96 -45.51 -4.42
CA PHE A 315 3.00 -45.83 -5.48
C PHE A 315 2.42 -47.25 -5.24
N PRO A 316 1.10 -47.44 -5.33
CA PRO A 316 0.51 -48.77 -5.27
C PRO A 316 0.85 -49.54 -6.52
N LYS A 317 1.40 -50.75 -6.35
CA LYS A 317 1.67 -51.73 -7.45
C LYS A 317 0.36 -52.09 -8.15
N ARG A 318 0.28 -51.80 -9.46
CA ARG A 318 -0.79 -52.30 -10.35
C ARG A 318 -0.68 -53.82 -10.41
N LYS A 319 -1.75 -54.54 -10.05
CA LYS A 319 -1.94 -55.97 -10.32
C LYS A 319 -2.17 -56.14 -11.82
N SER A 320 -1.30 -56.88 -12.49
CA SER A 320 -1.52 -57.39 -13.83
C SER A 320 -2.65 -58.40 -13.81
N HIS A 321 -3.72 -58.13 -14.56
CA HIS A 321 -4.73 -59.12 -14.91
C HIS A 321 -4.23 -59.83 -16.20
N GLU A 322 -3.77 -61.04 -16.05
CA GLU A 322 -3.66 -61.97 -17.14
C GLU A 322 -5.09 -62.32 -17.62
N MET A 323 -5.36 -62.09 -18.88
CA MET A 323 -6.52 -62.62 -19.56
C MET A 323 -6.03 -63.83 -20.43
N GLU A 324 -6.36 -65.00 -19.98
CA GLU A 324 -6.34 -66.19 -20.82
C GLU A 324 -7.55 -66.19 -21.77
N LEU A 325 -7.26 -66.61 -23.06
CA LEU A 325 -8.10 -66.98 -24.14
C LEU A 325 -8.88 -65.91 -24.89
#